data_c1a3ed1e327a3355cc15d8ef0d9691ec
#
_entry.id   c1a3ed1e327a3355cc15d8ef0d9691ec
#
_cell.length_a   1.000
_cell.length_b   1.000
_cell.length_c   1.000
_cell.angle_alpha   90.00
_cell.angle_beta   90.00
_cell.angle_gamma   90.00
#
_symmetry.space_group_name_H-M   'P 1'
#
loop_
_entity.id
_entity.type
_entity.pdbx_description
1 polymer ?
#
loop_
_entity_poly.entity_id
_entity_poly.type
_entity_poly.pdbx_seq_one_letter_code
_entity_poly.pdbx_strand_id
1 'polypeptide(L)'
;MRNVGGIAQTEAQKSSDLFMKCRYLDEITGGKGSVFATGTPVSNSMAELYTMQRYLQYSGLKENSLEHFDNWASTFGETVTAIELAPEGTGYRVKTRFAKFHNLPELMSMFKEVADIQTAETLNLPTPEFENINVVVKPSEIQQEMVKALGERAEKIRSGTVDATEDNMLKITNEGRKLALDQRLMNPLLPDSESSKVNSCAENVYRIWSENSDKKSTQLVFCDLSTPKDLKGYEKEEFTDVYNELKKKLIQKGIPPDEIAFIHEADNEVKKKELFSKVRKGQVRVLMGSTQKMGAGTNVQDKLIATHHLDCAWKPSDLTQRNGRMIRQGNENKKVYVYSYVTEKTFDSYMYQLVEQKQKFISQIMTSKTPARTMEDIDDKALTYGEIKALATGNPKILEKTSLDTDVAKLKLLKQEFMNQKYSLQDKIIKYFPEEIARLNNKIGAMEEDTIKLQEYTRPNADGFSPMKINGITYTEKQDAGKKLLECIQNLKSMEVKVVGEYRGFNMEISFDSFSKNIKLKLKNKFSYSIDLGTDINGNITRINNCLDNIAKDIPHERELLDNTYFQLENAKQESQKEFPKEQELQEMLRKLEEINAELKINENEHEMLGDEKEEKQDKFPDKNSPERC
;
A
#
# COMPACT_ATOMS: atom_id res chain seq x y z
N MET A 1 -11.86 13.11 3.21
CA MET A 1 -11.61 11.65 3.01
C MET A 1 -10.24 11.27 3.58
N ARG A 2 -10.19 10.93 4.85
CA ARG A 2 -8.98 10.38 5.50
C ARG A 2 -8.99 8.86 5.33
N ASN A 3 -7.84 8.24 5.10
CA ASN A 3 -7.65 6.78 4.97
C ASN A 3 -8.11 6.09 3.66
N VAL A 4 -8.26 6.82 2.57
CA VAL A 4 -8.45 6.22 1.24
C VAL A 4 -7.08 6.03 0.58
N GLY A 5 -6.81 4.82 0.08
CA GLY A 5 -5.53 4.52 -0.59
C GLY A 5 -5.31 5.39 -1.83
N GLY A 6 -4.07 5.84 -2.03
CA GLY A 6 -3.68 6.68 -3.18
C GLY A 6 -3.74 8.19 -2.96
N ILE A 7 -4.24 8.66 -1.82
CA ILE A 7 -4.23 10.09 -1.47
C ILE A 7 -3.00 10.38 -0.62
N ALA A 8 -1.98 10.99 -1.21
CA ALA A 8 -0.81 11.48 -0.48
C ALA A 8 -1.03 12.95 -0.07
N GLN A 9 -0.84 13.24 1.21
CA GLN A 9 -0.77 14.61 1.70
C GLN A 9 0.71 15.00 1.81
N THR A 10 1.05 16.19 1.31
CA THR A 10 2.40 16.74 1.47
C THR A 10 2.31 18.17 1.98
N GLU A 11 3.14 18.50 2.96
CA GLU A 11 3.34 19.85 3.47
C GLU A 11 4.58 20.51 2.84
N ALA A 12 5.03 20.01 1.68
CA ALA A 12 6.21 20.51 1.00
C ALA A 12 6.06 21.99 0.61
N GLN A 13 6.92 22.85 1.14
CA GLN A 13 6.95 24.29 0.86
C GLN A 13 7.06 24.60 -0.64
N LYS A 14 7.81 23.78 -1.41
CA LYS A 14 7.93 23.93 -2.87
C LYS A 14 6.60 23.84 -3.61
N SER A 15 5.71 22.95 -3.17
CA SER A 15 4.39 22.77 -3.77
C SER A 15 3.50 24.00 -3.53
N SER A 16 3.49 24.51 -2.32
CA SER A 16 2.74 25.71 -1.95
C SER A 16 3.28 26.96 -2.64
N ASP A 17 4.60 27.14 -2.71
CA ASP A 17 5.25 28.25 -3.40
C ASP A 17 4.96 28.25 -4.90
N LEU A 18 5.06 27.09 -5.57
CA LEU A 18 4.72 26.97 -6.98
C LEU A 18 3.25 27.28 -7.23
N PHE A 19 2.35 26.77 -6.40
CA PHE A 19 0.92 27.05 -6.54
C PHE A 19 0.62 28.53 -6.42
N MET A 20 1.19 29.22 -5.42
CA MET A 20 1.02 30.68 -5.23
C MET A 20 1.53 31.47 -6.44
N LYS A 21 2.68 31.10 -6.99
CA LYS A 21 3.25 31.73 -8.19
C LYS A 21 2.36 31.54 -9.42
N CYS A 22 1.84 30.34 -9.64
CA CYS A 22 0.92 30.07 -10.74
C CYS A 22 -0.38 30.89 -10.57
N ARG A 23 -0.93 30.96 -9.35
CA ARG A 23 -2.12 31.78 -9.07
C ARG A 23 -1.87 33.26 -9.34
N TYR A 24 -0.75 33.80 -8.92
CA TYR A 24 -0.35 35.17 -9.21
C TYR A 24 -0.24 35.45 -10.73
N LEU A 25 0.40 34.51 -11.45
CA LEU A 25 0.51 34.63 -12.91
C LEU A 25 -0.86 34.57 -13.59
N ASP A 26 -1.76 33.73 -13.14
CA ASP A 26 -3.13 33.66 -13.66
C ASP A 26 -3.92 34.97 -13.45
N GLU A 27 -3.76 35.60 -12.27
CA GLU A 27 -4.40 36.88 -11.99
C GLU A 27 -3.94 37.98 -12.96
N ILE A 28 -2.64 38.12 -13.22
CA ILE A 28 -2.09 39.16 -14.09
C ILE A 28 -2.24 38.89 -15.58
N THR A 29 -2.45 37.61 -15.99
CA THR A 29 -2.55 37.20 -17.39
C THR A 29 -3.96 36.75 -17.82
N GLY A 30 -4.94 36.83 -16.93
CA GLY A 30 -6.29 36.35 -17.20
C GLY A 30 -6.37 34.84 -17.44
N GLY A 31 -5.65 34.05 -16.63
CA GLY A 31 -5.67 32.57 -16.67
C GLY A 31 -4.74 31.92 -17.72
N LYS A 32 -3.80 32.69 -18.30
CA LYS A 32 -2.87 32.22 -19.36
C LYS A 32 -1.40 32.23 -18.91
N GLY A 33 -1.14 32.21 -17.61
CA GLY A 33 0.18 32.43 -17.05
C GLY A 33 1.11 31.20 -17.02
N SER A 34 0.58 30.00 -17.16
CA SER A 34 1.35 28.77 -16.95
C SER A 34 1.04 27.72 -17.99
N VAL A 35 2.11 27.05 -18.50
CA VAL A 35 1.99 25.89 -19.40
C VAL A 35 2.73 24.72 -18.78
N PHE A 36 2.05 23.58 -18.64
CA PHE A 36 2.63 22.34 -18.16
C PHE A 36 2.69 21.32 -19.31
N ALA A 37 3.84 20.67 -19.49
CA ALA A 37 4.03 19.59 -20.45
C ALA A 37 4.44 18.31 -19.74
N THR A 38 3.68 17.23 -19.94
CA THR A 38 3.95 15.94 -19.34
C THR A 38 3.48 14.81 -20.26
N GLY A 39 4.23 13.70 -20.27
CA GLY A 39 3.79 12.47 -20.93
C GLY A 39 2.81 11.63 -20.09
N THR A 40 2.62 11.96 -18.81
CA THR A 40 1.81 11.20 -17.86
C THR A 40 1.13 12.15 -16.87
N PRO A 41 0.03 12.82 -17.26
CA PRO A 41 -0.66 13.78 -16.39
C PRO A 41 -1.26 13.11 -15.15
N VAL A 42 -1.60 11.84 -15.25
CA VAL A 42 -2.00 10.98 -14.13
C VAL A 42 -1.05 9.80 -14.11
N SER A 43 -0.23 9.69 -13.07
CA SER A 43 0.81 8.65 -12.96
C SER A 43 0.48 7.55 -11.95
N ASN A 44 -0.33 7.84 -10.95
CA ASN A 44 -0.58 6.92 -9.84
C ASN A 44 -1.99 6.97 -9.25
N SER A 45 -2.61 8.14 -9.15
CA SER A 45 -3.92 8.30 -8.51
C SER A 45 -4.75 9.45 -9.08
N MET A 46 -6.06 9.41 -8.85
CA MET A 46 -7.01 10.46 -9.20
C MET A 46 -6.64 11.83 -8.60
N ALA A 47 -6.02 11.86 -7.43
CA ALA A 47 -5.59 13.09 -6.79
C ALA A 47 -4.63 13.92 -7.66
N GLU A 48 -3.88 13.26 -8.54
CA GLU A 48 -2.98 13.93 -9.48
C GLU A 48 -3.75 14.74 -10.52
N LEU A 49 -4.89 14.23 -11.03
CA LEU A 49 -5.74 14.97 -11.96
C LEU A 49 -6.37 16.20 -11.30
N TYR A 50 -6.88 16.07 -10.08
CA TYR A 50 -7.34 17.21 -9.30
C TYR A 50 -6.21 18.23 -9.07
N THR A 51 -5.02 17.77 -8.79
CA THR A 51 -3.84 18.62 -8.63
C THR A 51 -3.56 19.40 -9.91
N MET A 52 -3.58 18.75 -11.07
CA MET A 52 -3.42 19.42 -12.37
C MET A 52 -4.49 20.49 -12.61
N GLN A 53 -5.76 20.15 -12.36
CA GLN A 53 -6.87 21.13 -12.49
C GLN A 53 -6.73 22.31 -11.53
N ARG A 54 -6.25 22.11 -10.30
CA ARG A 54 -5.97 23.22 -9.37
C ARG A 54 -4.98 24.23 -9.91
N TYR A 55 -3.96 23.77 -10.64
CA TYR A 55 -2.97 24.67 -11.25
C TYR A 55 -3.50 25.33 -12.52
N LEU A 56 -4.24 24.62 -13.35
CA LEU A 56 -4.61 25.07 -14.70
C LEU A 56 -6.02 25.64 -14.79
N GLN A 57 -6.94 25.28 -13.90
CA GLN A 57 -8.39 25.54 -14.00
C GLN A 57 -9.02 25.98 -12.67
N TYR A 58 -8.27 26.67 -11.82
CA TYR A 58 -8.75 27.00 -10.46
C TYR A 58 -10.04 27.81 -10.46
N SER A 59 -10.18 28.78 -11.36
CA SER A 59 -11.40 29.60 -11.46
C SER A 59 -12.63 28.77 -11.84
N GLY A 60 -12.50 27.87 -12.83
CA GLY A 60 -13.57 26.95 -13.20
C GLY A 60 -13.92 25.94 -12.10
N LEU A 61 -12.93 25.47 -11.33
CA LEU A 61 -13.21 24.65 -10.14
C LEU A 61 -14.02 25.43 -9.09
N LYS A 62 -13.69 26.69 -8.85
CA LYS A 62 -14.39 27.56 -7.89
C LYS A 62 -15.82 27.88 -8.33
N GLU A 63 -16.03 28.16 -9.60
CA GLU A 63 -17.35 28.41 -10.20
C GLU A 63 -18.28 27.21 -10.03
N ASN A 64 -17.73 26.00 -10.09
CA ASN A 64 -18.48 24.75 -9.92
C ASN A 64 -18.48 24.22 -8.47
N SER A 65 -17.93 24.96 -7.49
CA SER A 65 -17.79 24.55 -6.09
C SER A 65 -16.95 23.28 -5.90
N LEU A 66 -15.96 23.06 -6.78
CA LEU A 66 -15.08 21.90 -6.82
C LEU A 66 -13.62 22.23 -6.39
N GLU A 67 -13.37 23.43 -5.88
CA GLU A 67 -12.04 23.89 -5.44
C GLU A 67 -11.50 23.10 -4.25
N HIS A 68 -12.37 22.44 -3.48
CA HIS A 68 -12.02 21.55 -2.38
C HIS A 68 -12.00 20.11 -2.86
N PHE A 69 -10.93 19.38 -2.49
CA PHE A 69 -10.74 17.98 -2.93
C PHE A 69 -11.92 17.08 -2.58
N ASP A 70 -12.54 17.24 -1.41
CA ASP A 70 -13.66 16.39 -0.99
C ASP A 70 -14.90 16.57 -1.88
N ASN A 71 -15.19 17.81 -2.31
CA ASN A 71 -16.29 18.09 -3.23
C ASN A 71 -15.99 17.51 -4.62
N TRP A 72 -14.78 17.73 -5.12
CA TRP A 72 -14.35 17.18 -6.40
C TRP A 72 -14.38 15.64 -6.40
N ALA A 73 -13.85 15.03 -5.35
CA ALA A 73 -13.79 13.59 -5.21
C ALA A 73 -15.18 12.94 -5.07
N SER A 74 -16.13 13.60 -4.40
CA SER A 74 -17.51 13.10 -4.30
C SER A 74 -18.29 13.26 -5.61
N THR A 75 -17.90 14.21 -6.46
CA THR A 75 -18.55 14.48 -7.76
C THR A 75 -18.07 13.54 -8.86
N PHE A 76 -16.80 13.16 -8.85
CA PHE A 76 -16.17 12.42 -9.95
C PHE A 76 -15.62 11.06 -9.57
N GLY A 77 -15.58 10.71 -8.30
CA GLY A 77 -14.94 9.49 -7.84
C GLY A 77 -15.84 8.59 -7.03
N GLU A 78 -15.72 7.30 -7.27
CA GLU A 78 -16.33 6.25 -6.48
C GLU A 78 -15.25 5.43 -5.79
N THR A 79 -15.42 5.24 -4.48
CA THR A 79 -14.58 4.31 -3.74
C THR A 79 -15.07 2.89 -3.94
N VAL A 80 -14.22 2.04 -4.50
CA VAL A 80 -14.52 0.62 -4.67
C VAL A 80 -13.68 -0.18 -3.70
N THR A 81 -14.34 -1.10 -3.02
CA THR A 81 -13.68 -2.11 -2.24
C THR A 81 -13.29 -3.26 -3.17
N ALA A 82 -12.02 -3.31 -3.55
CA ALA A 82 -11.47 -4.33 -4.43
C ALA A 82 -10.72 -5.40 -3.65
N ILE A 83 -10.72 -6.59 -4.19
CA ILE A 83 -9.93 -7.70 -3.69
C ILE A 83 -8.61 -7.72 -4.45
N GLU A 84 -7.52 -7.61 -3.72
CA GLU A 84 -6.16 -7.66 -4.24
C GLU A 84 -5.45 -8.90 -3.74
N LEU A 85 -4.56 -9.42 -4.57
CA LEU A 85 -3.62 -10.44 -4.11
C LEU A 85 -2.88 -9.90 -2.89
N ALA A 86 -2.82 -10.71 -1.83
CA ALA A 86 -2.09 -10.32 -0.64
C ALA A 86 -0.60 -10.12 -0.96
N PRO A 87 0.12 -9.21 -0.26
CA PRO A 87 1.53 -8.91 -0.54
C PRO A 87 2.44 -10.15 -0.48
N GLU A 88 2.06 -11.15 0.30
CA GLU A 88 2.73 -12.43 0.45
C GLU A 88 2.55 -13.40 -0.74
N GLY A 89 1.73 -13.01 -1.74
CA GLY A 89 1.49 -13.82 -2.95
C GLY A 89 0.55 -15.01 -2.76
N THR A 90 0.03 -15.21 -1.55
CA THR A 90 -0.92 -16.28 -1.22
C THR A 90 -2.19 -15.70 -0.66
N GLY A 91 -3.34 -15.93 -1.32
CA GLY A 91 -4.62 -15.41 -0.88
C GLY A 91 -4.91 -13.96 -1.33
N TYR A 92 -6.06 -13.47 -0.92
CA TYR A 92 -6.60 -12.17 -1.34
C TYR A 92 -6.99 -11.33 -0.12
N ARG A 93 -6.86 -10.00 -0.23
CA ARG A 93 -7.31 -9.04 0.78
C ARG A 93 -8.26 -8.01 0.19
N VAL A 94 -9.16 -7.52 1.02
CA VAL A 94 -10.08 -6.43 0.67
C VAL A 94 -9.40 -5.09 0.93
N LYS A 95 -9.40 -4.19 -0.05
CA LYS A 95 -8.89 -2.84 0.08
C LYS A 95 -9.81 -1.83 -0.58
N THR A 96 -10.15 -0.78 0.15
CA THR A 96 -10.93 0.35 -0.38
C THR A 96 -9.99 1.37 -0.99
N ARG A 97 -10.26 1.74 -2.25
CA ARG A 97 -9.54 2.78 -2.98
C ARG A 97 -10.46 3.51 -3.95
N PHE A 98 -10.01 4.62 -4.49
CA PHE A 98 -10.61 5.18 -5.69
C PHE A 98 -10.31 4.25 -6.86
N ALA A 99 -11.33 3.59 -7.39
CA ALA A 99 -11.18 2.62 -8.46
C ALA A 99 -12.06 2.91 -9.67
N LYS A 100 -13.06 3.76 -9.51
CA LYS A 100 -13.97 4.15 -10.59
C LYS A 100 -14.11 5.66 -10.63
N PHE A 101 -14.26 6.18 -11.85
CA PHE A 101 -14.79 7.52 -12.05
C PHE A 101 -16.26 7.42 -12.43
N HIS A 102 -17.06 8.30 -11.91
CA HIS A 102 -18.37 8.62 -12.44
C HIS A 102 -18.36 10.05 -12.96
N ASN A 103 -19.35 10.42 -13.74
CA ASN A 103 -19.38 11.70 -14.44
C ASN A 103 -18.10 11.98 -15.25
N LEU A 104 -17.51 10.90 -15.81
CA LEU A 104 -16.27 11.00 -16.58
C LEU A 104 -16.35 11.93 -17.80
N PRO A 105 -17.46 11.94 -18.58
CA PRO A 105 -17.60 12.91 -19.67
C PRO A 105 -17.49 14.35 -19.22
N GLU A 106 -18.12 14.71 -18.11
CA GLU A 106 -18.09 16.04 -17.51
C GLU A 106 -16.69 16.39 -17.02
N LEU A 107 -16.03 15.48 -16.30
CA LEU A 107 -14.65 15.65 -15.85
C LEU A 107 -13.69 15.87 -17.01
N MET A 108 -13.79 15.04 -18.05
CA MET A 108 -12.93 15.13 -19.22
C MET A 108 -13.24 16.36 -20.07
N SER A 109 -14.50 16.78 -20.16
CA SER A 109 -14.87 18.03 -20.81
C SER A 109 -14.21 19.23 -20.11
N MET A 110 -14.32 19.28 -18.78
CA MET A 110 -13.67 20.34 -17.99
C MET A 110 -12.15 20.30 -18.17
N PHE A 111 -11.52 19.12 -18.13
CA PHE A 111 -10.07 19.02 -18.25
C PHE A 111 -9.57 19.40 -19.66
N LYS A 112 -10.31 19.07 -20.71
CA LYS A 112 -9.99 19.42 -22.11
C LYS A 112 -10.10 20.92 -22.42
N GLU A 113 -10.79 21.70 -21.61
CA GLU A 113 -10.79 23.15 -21.76
C GLU A 113 -9.39 23.76 -21.55
N VAL A 114 -8.55 23.09 -20.75
CA VAL A 114 -7.22 23.58 -20.35
C VAL A 114 -6.09 22.63 -20.74
N ALA A 115 -6.39 21.48 -21.38
CA ALA A 115 -5.42 20.46 -21.71
C ALA A 115 -5.56 19.97 -23.17
N ASP A 116 -4.47 19.97 -23.92
CA ASP A 116 -4.34 19.28 -25.20
C ASP A 116 -3.76 17.88 -24.97
N ILE A 117 -4.56 16.85 -25.26
CA ILE A 117 -4.24 15.45 -24.99
C ILE A 117 -3.98 14.73 -26.31
N GLN A 118 -2.72 14.33 -26.53
CA GLN A 118 -2.31 13.57 -27.70
C GLN A 118 -1.80 12.19 -27.26
N THR A 119 -2.33 11.13 -27.87
CA THR A 119 -1.90 9.74 -27.64
C THR A 119 -1.00 9.25 -28.76
N ALA A 120 -0.22 8.19 -28.52
CA ALA A 120 0.64 7.60 -29.55
C ALA A 120 -0.16 7.15 -30.78
N GLU A 121 -1.41 6.72 -30.60
CA GLU A 121 -2.31 6.32 -31.70
C GLU A 121 -2.74 7.50 -32.59
N THR A 122 -2.95 8.68 -31.97
CA THR A 122 -3.35 9.89 -32.71
C THR A 122 -2.18 10.52 -33.46
N LEU A 123 -0.95 10.36 -32.95
CA LEU A 123 0.24 10.99 -33.51
C LEU A 123 0.89 10.18 -34.66
N ASN A 124 0.55 8.90 -34.85
CA ASN A 124 1.11 8.00 -35.88
C ASN A 124 2.64 8.12 -36.00
N LEU A 125 3.33 8.15 -34.86
CA LEU A 125 4.78 8.30 -34.84
C LEU A 125 5.47 7.04 -35.41
N PRO A 126 6.57 7.19 -36.17
CA PRO A 126 7.34 6.06 -36.67
C PRO A 126 8.14 5.40 -35.54
N THR A 127 7.49 4.60 -34.76
CA THR A 127 8.09 3.82 -33.66
C THR A 127 8.17 2.34 -34.06
N PRO A 128 9.14 1.57 -33.52
CA PRO A 128 9.21 0.14 -33.78
C PRO A 128 7.99 -0.59 -33.21
N GLU A 129 7.61 -1.69 -33.86
CA GLU A 129 6.71 -2.68 -33.26
C GLU A 129 7.36 -3.28 -32.03
N PHE A 130 6.58 -3.58 -31.00
CA PHE A 130 7.12 -4.17 -29.79
C PHE A 130 6.34 -5.40 -29.34
N GLU A 131 7.08 -6.32 -28.71
CA GLU A 131 6.53 -7.54 -28.15
C GLU A 131 6.86 -7.61 -26.65
N ASN A 132 5.83 -7.83 -25.82
CA ASN A 132 6.00 -8.05 -24.38
C ASN A 132 6.23 -9.54 -24.12
N ILE A 133 7.32 -9.86 -23.43
CA ILE A 133 7.72 -11.22 -23.07
C ILE A 133 7.78 -11.31 -21.55
N ASN A 134 6.85 -12.06 -20.98
CA ASN A 134 6.86 -12.32 -19.55
C ASN A 134 7.64 -13.60 -19.26
N VAL A 135 8.75 -13.46 -18.54
CA VAL A 135 9.60 -14.56 -18.10
C VAL A 135 9.23 -14.91 -16.68
N VAL A 136 8.47 -16.00 -16.53
CA VAL A 136 8.02 -16.48 -15.21
C VAL A 136 8.99 -17.52 -14.71
N VAL A 137 9.56 -17.29 -13.51
CA VAL A 137 10.49 -18.19 -12.86
C VAL A 137 9.88 -18.79 -11.57
N LYS A 138 10.24 -20.02 -11.25
CA LYS A 138 9.79 -20.67 -10.02
C LYS A 138 10.61 -20.18 -8.83
N PRO A 139 9.98 -19.90 -7.68
CA PRO A 139 10.70 -19.54 -6.47
C PRO A 139 11.48 -20.75 -5.93
N SER A 140 12.64 -20.52 -5.32
CA SER A 140 13.35 -21.54 -4.55
C SER A 140 12.55 -21.93 -3.30
N GLU A 141 12.88 -23.07 -2.68
CA GLU A 141 12.29 -23.48 -1.40
C GLU A 141 12.51 -22.41 -0.31
N ILE A 142 13.72 -21.86 -0.25
CA ILE A 142 14.07 -20.76 0.68
C ILE A 142 13.18 -19.53 0.45
N GLN A 143 12.97 -19.13 -0.80
CA GLN A 143 12.09 -18.00 -1.12
C GLN A 143 10.65 -18.28 -0.67
N GLN A 144 10.14 -19.50 -0.86
CA GLN A 144 8.78 -19.88 -0.43
C GLN A 144 8.62 -19.80 1.10
N GLU A 145 9.60 -20.34 1.84
CA GLU A 145 9.60 -20.27 3.31
C GLU A 145 9.67 -18.83 3.83
N MET A 146 10.53 -18.00 3.21
CA MET A 146 10.65 -16.58 3.58
C MET A 146 9.39 -15.79 3.24
N VAL A 147 8.72 -16.06 2.11
CA VAL A 147 7.41 -15.43 1.78
C VAL A 147 6.37 -15.79 2.84
N LYS A 148 6.33 -17.06 3.29
CA LYS A 148 5.44 -17.48 4.37
C LYS A 148 5.73 -16.75 5.68
N ALA A 149 7.01 -16.61 6.04
CA ALA A 149 7.42 -15.86 7.23
C ALA A 149 7.04 -14.37 7.15
N LEU A 150 7.13 -13.75 5.96
CA LEU A 150 6.65 -12.37 5.74
C LEU A 150 5.13 -12.28 5.90
N GLY A 151 4.36 -13.29 5.47
CA GLY A 151 2.92 -13.39 5.69
C GLY A 151 2.56 -13.47 7.18
N GLU A 152 3.27 -14.27 7.96
CA GLU A 152 3.08 -14.37 9.42
C GLU A 152 3.38 -13.04 10.13
N ARG A 153 4.41 -12.30 9.68
CA ARG A 153 4.73 -10.96 10.19
C ARG A 153 3.62 -9.97 9.85
N ALA A 154 3.10 -10.00 8.62
CA ALA A 154 1.98 -9.15 8.20
C ALA A 154 0.73 -9.39 9.05
N GLU A 155 0.42 -10.63 9.43
CA GLU A 155 -0.69 -10.97 10.30
C GLU A 155 -0.48 -10.44 11.74
N LYS A 156 0.74 -10.50 12.28
CA LYS A 156 1.09 -9.91 13.59
C LYS A 156 0.92 -8.38 13.59
N ILE A 157 1.29 -7.69 12.50
CA ILE A 157 1.05 -6.24 12.36
C ILE A 157 -0.45 -5.95 12.32
N ARG A 158 -1.21 -6.74 11.56
CA ARG A 158 -2.66 -6.60 11.43
C ARG A 158 -3.38 -6.81 12.75
N SER A 159 -2.94 -7.77 13.56
CA SER A 159 -3.49 -8.03 14.90
C SER A 159 -3.08 -6.99 15.95
N GLY A 160 -2.22 -6.03 15.60
CA GLY A 160 -1.75 -4.99 16.51
C GLY A 160 -0.80 -5.49 17.60
N THR A 161 -0.19 -6.67 17.42
CA THR A 161 0.72 -7.29 18.39
C THR A 161 2.15 -6.79 18.29
N VAL A 162 2.48 -6.00 17.25
CA VAL A 162 3.83 -5.45 17.00
C VAL A 162 3.72 -3.94 16.82
N ASP A 163 4.67 -3.19 17.40
CA ASP A 163 4.74 -1.73 17.24
C ASP A 163 5.12 -1.37 15.80
N ALA A 164 4.46 -0.36 15.23
CA ALA A 164 4.68 0.09 13.84
C ALA A 164 6.10 0.63 13.59
N THR A 165 6.84 0.97 14.65
CA THR A 165 8.26 1.38 14.56
C THR A 165 9.21 0.19 14.45
N GLU A 166 8.83 -0.97 14.98
CA GLU A 166 9.62 -2.20 14.88
C GLU A 166 9.38 -2.90 13.55
N ASP A 167 8.11 -3.07 13.14
CA ASP A 167 7.74 -3.69 11.87
C ASP A 167 6.47 -3.06 11.30
N ASN A 168 6.39 -2.97 9.96
CA ASN A 168 5.25 -2.38 9.27
C ASN A 168 5.11 -2.92 7.85
N MET A 169 3.91 -2.75 7.26
CA MET A 169 3.60 -3.26 5.93
C MET A 169 4.51 -2.72 4.82
N LEU A 170 5.06 -1.50 4.97
CA LEU A 170 6.00 -0.94 3.99
C LEU A 170 7.34 -1.69 4.03
N LYS A 171 7.84 -2.00 5.23
CA LYS A 171 9.06 -2.79 5.43
C LYS A 171 8.89 -4.19 4.87
N ILE A 172 7.78 -4.88 5.20
CA ILE A 172 7.46 -6.21 4.68
C ILE A 172 7.36 -6.18 3.15
N THR A 173 6.67 -5.19 2.58
CA THR A 173 6.54 -5.06 1.12
C THR A 173 7.91 -4.86 0.45
N ASN A 174 8.77 -4.04 1.03
CA ASN A 174 10.11 -3.80 0.50
C ASN A 174 11.00 -5.06 0.59
N GLU A 175 10.95 -5.77 1.71
CA GLU A 175 11.65 -7.04 1.90
C GLU A 175 11.10 -8.11 0.94
N GLY A 176 9.79 -8.24 0.80
CA GLY A 176 9.15 -9.16 -0.14
C GLY A 176 9.53 -8.90 -1.60
N ARG A 177 9.65 -7.63 -2.01
CA ARG A 177 10.13 -7.25 -3.34
C ARG A 177 11.59 -7.62 -3.56
N LYS A 178 12.46 -7.40 -2.55
CA LYS A 178 13.87 -7.81 -2.60
C LYS A 178 13.99 -9.33 -2.69
N LEU A 179 13.23 -10.04 -1.87
CA LEU A 179 13.17 -11.51 -1.88
C LEU A 179 12.72 -12.06 -3.24
N ALA A 180 11.72 -11.45 -3.85
CA ALA A 180 11.26 -11.82 -5.19
C ALA A 180 12.30 -11.56 -6.28
N LEU A 181 13.15 -10.54 -6.10
CA LEU A 181 14.24 -10.23 -7.02
C LEU A 181 15.40 -11.23 -6.88
N ASP A 182 15.94 -11.37 -5.68
CA ASP A 182 17.01 -12.31 -5.35
C ASP A 182 17.04 -12.55 -3.83
N GLN A 183 17.00 -13.82 -3.40
CA GLN A 183 17.03 -14.18 -1.98
C GLN A 183 18.30 -13.68 -1.26
N ARG A 184 19.40 -13.50 -1.97
CA ARG A 184 20.67 -12.99 -1.43
C ARG A 184 20.59 -11.52 -1.03
N LEU A 185 19.59 -10.77 -1.48
CA LEU A 185 19.31 -9.41 -0.99
C LEU A 185 18.77 -9.40 0.44
N MET A 186 18.25 -10.53 0.93
CA MET A 186 17.85 -10.72 2.32
C MET A 186 19.02 -11.17 3.19
N ASN A 187 19.82 -12.10 2.68
CA ASN A 187 21.05 -12.55 3.32
C ASN A 187 22.06 -12.96 2.25
N PRO A 188 23.20 -12.26 2.11
CA PRO A 188 24.22 -12.54 1.10
C PRO A 188 24.82 -13.95 1.14
N LEU A 189 24.72 -14.63 2.28
CA LEU A 189 25.22 -16.00 2.47
C LEU A 189 24.30 -17.09 1.87
N LEU A 190 23.11 -16.73 1.42
CA LEU A 190 22.20 -17.67 0.77
C LEU A 190 22.76 -18.08 -0.61
N PRO A 191 22.48 -19.32 -1.05
CA PRO A 191 22.95 -19.81 -2.34
C PRO A 191 22.29 -19.06 -3.50
N ASP A 192 22.95 -19.02 -4.65
CA ASP A 192 22.34 -18.60 -5.90
C ASP A 192 21.31 -19.66 -6.34
N SER A 193 20.12 -19.20 -6.70
CA SER A 193 19.08 -20.10 -7.23
C SER A 193 19.20 -20.19 -8.75
N GLU A 194 19.39 -21.40 -9.29
CA GLU A 194 19.52 -21.61 -10.75
C GLU A 194 18.33 -21.04 -11.53
N SER A 195 17.12 -21.14 -10.97
CA SER A 195 15.88 -20.59 -11.57
C SER A 195 15.64 -19.12 -11.26
N SER A 196 16.64 -18.36 -10.76
CA SER A 196 16.44 -16.95 -10.40
C SER A 196 16.17 -16.06 -11.60
N LYS A 197 15.49 -14.94 -11.36
CA LYS A 197 15.29 -13.88 -12.38
C LYS A 197 16.61 -13.36 -12.95
N VAL A 198 17.62 -13.27 -12.10
CA VAL A 198 18.95 -12.80 -12.48
C VAL A 198 19.61 -13.76 -13.47
N ASN A 199 19.50 -15.07 -13.23
CA ASN A 199 20.01 -16.10 -14.14
C ASN A 199 19.23 -16.08 -15.47
N SER A 200 17.90 -16.06 -15.42
CA SER A 200 17.06 -15.98 -16.62
C SER A 200 17.32 -14.70 -17.43
N CYS A 201 17.59 -13.58 -16.76
CA CYS A 201 17.96 -12.33 -17.41
C CYS A 201 19.34 -12.47 -18.10
N ALA A 202 20.32 -13.05 -17.40
CA ALA A 202 21.65 -13.28 -17.98
C ALA A 202 21.59 -14.14 -19.24
N GLU A 203 20.74 -15.19 -19.25
CA GLU A 203 20.52 -16.02 -20.45
C GLU A 203 19.93 -15.22 -21.60
N ASN A 204 18.85 -14.49 -21.36
CA ASN A 204 18.19 -13.72 -22.40
C ASN A 204 19.07 -12.59 -22.94
N VAL A 205 19.77 -11.87 -22.06
CA VAL A 205 20.70 -10.81 -22.47
C VAL A 205 21.84 -11.38 -23.32
N TYR A 206 22.44 -12.50 -22.91
CA TYR A 206 23.50 -13.16 -23.65
C TYR A 206 23.01 -13.67 -25.01
N ARG A 207 21.86 -14.32 -25.08
CA ARG A 207 21.24 -14.80 -26.31
C ARG A 207 21.03 -13.67 -27.31
N ILE A 208 20.40 -12.57 -26.89
CA ILE A 208 20.12 -11.41 -27.73
C ILE A 208 21.44 -10.74 -28.16
N TRP A 209 22.42 -10.65 -27.25
CA TRP A 209 23.76 -10.12 -27.57
C TRP A 209 24.45 -10.95 -28.64
N SER A 210 24.41 -12.27 -28.54
CA SER A 210 25.02 -13.20 -29.50
C SER A 210 24.33 -13.16 -30.88
N GLU A 211 22.99 -13.25 -30.90
CA GLU A 211 22.17 -13.26 -32.11
C GLU A 211 22.25 -11.96 -32.90
N ASN A 212 22.63 -10.83 -32.28
CA ASN A 212 22.68 -9.50 -32.88
C ASN A 212 24.10 -8.91 -32.88
N SER A 213 25.13 -9.76 -32.99
CA SER A 213 26.54 -9.33 -32.95
C SER A 213 26.93 -8.51 -34.18
N ASP A 214 26.38 -8.82 -35.33
CA ASP A 214 26.60 -8.12 -36.61
C ASP A 214 26.11 -6.67 -36.57
N LYS A 215 24.94 -6.43 -35.96
CA LYS A 215 24.32 -5.10 -35.84
C LYS A 215 24.81 -4.32 -34.63
N LYS A 216 25.55 -4.97 -33.73
CA LYS A 216 25.93 -4.40 -32.42
C LYS A 216 24.72 -3.81 -31.68
N SER A 217 23.60 -4.53 -31.73
CA SER A 217 22.36 -4.10 -31.04
C SER A 217 22.59 -3.98 -29.55
N THR A 218 21.88 -3.05 -28.91
CA THR A 218 22.04 -2.69 -27.49
C THR A 218 20.83 -3.07 -26.67
N GLN A 219 21.01 -3.25 -25.37
CA GLN A 219 19.98 -3.67 -24.44
C GLN A 219 20.02 -2.82 -23.18
N LEU A 220 18.86 -2.50 -22.59
CA LEU A 220 18.75 -1.87 -21.29
C LEU A 220 18.26 -2.86 -20.24
N VAL A 221 18.88 -2.84 -19.06
CA VAL A 221 18.43 -3.62 -17.90
C VAL A 221 18.05 -2.67 -16.77
N PHE A 222 16.80 -2.72 -16.35
CA PHE A 222 16.26 -1.90 -15.28
C PHE A 222 16.15 -2.69 -13.98
N CYS A 223 16.73 -2.13 -12.90
CA CYS A 223 16.59 -2.65 -11.55
C CYS A 223 16.66 -1.49 -10.55
N ASP A 224 15.59 -1.30 -9.75
CA ASP A 224 15.49 -0.23 -8.77
C ASP A 224 15.79 -0.70 -7.34
N LEU A 225 15.54 -1.99 -7.06
CA LEU A 225 15.64 -2.55 -5.71
C LEU A 225 17.06 -2.84 -5.24
N SER A 226 18.00 -2.96 -6.19
CA SER A 226 19.40 -3.21 -5.88
C SER A 226 20.25 -2.31 -6.79
N THR A 227 20.89 -1.30 -6.22
CA THR A 227 21.81 -0.41 -6.93
C THR A 227 23.26 -0.88 -6.75
N PRO A 228 24.16 -0.58 -7.70
CA PRO A 228 25.55 -1.08 -7.63
C PRO A 228 26.28 -0.49 -6.41
N LYS A 229 27.01 -1.35 -5.69
CA LYS A 229 27.88 -0.99 -4.59
C LYS A 229 29.33 -0.89 -5.05
N ASP A 230 30.13 -0.11 -4.34
CA ASP A 230 31.59 -0.11 -4.52
C ASP A 230 32.15 -1.45 -4.03
N LEU A 231 32.91 -2.12 -4.89
CA LEU A 231 33.49 -3.45 -4.59
C LEU A 231 34.74 -3.38 -3.69
N LYS A 232 35.15 -2.18 -3.24
CA LYS A 232 36.28 -2.04 -2.32
C LYS A 232 35.98 -2.72 -0.98
N GLY A 233 36.78 -3.71 -0.63
CA GLY A 233 36.65 -4.44 0.63
C GLY A 233 35.79 -5.71 0.58
N TYR A 234 35.24 -6.07 -0.59
CA TYR A 234 34.54 -7.34 -0.79
C TYR A 234 35.43 -8.38 -1.50
N GLU A 235 35.28 -9.64 -1.14
CA GLU A 235 35.93 -10.73 -1.88
C GLU A 235 35.29 -10.90 -3.27
N LYS A 236 36.06 -11.31 -4.27
CA LYS A 236 35.57 -11.43 -5.66
C LYS A 236 34.41 -12.39 -5.85
N GLU A 237 34.18 -13.28 -4.93
CA GLU A 237 33.13 -14.31 -4.99
C GLU A 237 31.87 -13.95 -4.19
N GLU A 238 31.94 -12.94 -3.32
CA GLU A 238 30.80 -12.54 -2.50
C GLU A 238 29.71 -11.85 -3.32
N PHE A 239 28.44 -12.16 -2.98
CA PHE A 239 27.29 -11.42 -3.51
C PHE A 239 27.21 -10.06 -2.86
N THR A 240 27.28 -9.00 -3.65
CA THR A 240 27.19 -7.62 -3.16
C THR A 240 25.87 -6.95 -3.52
N ASP A 241 25.45 -7.09 -4.77
CA ASP A 241 24.25 -6.54 -5.37
C ASP A 241 23.94 -7.20 -6.71
N VAL A 242 22.73 -6.98 -7.22
CA VAL A 242 22.25 -7.60 -8.47
C VAL A 242 22.99 -7.09 -9.70
N TYR A 243 23.45 -5.83 -9.71
CA TYR A 243 24.18 -5.27 -10.86
C TYR A 243 25.52 -5.95 -11.05
N ASN A 244 26.30 -6.05 -9.99
CA ASN A 244 27.60 -6.70 -10.03
C ASN A 244 27.47 -8.20 -10.31
N GLU A 245 26.47 -8.85 -9.73
CA GLU A 245 26.20 -10.26 -9.99
C GLU A 245 25.81 -10.53 -11.45
N LEU A 246 24.89 -9.73 -12.01
CA LEU A 246 24.51 -9.87 -13.41
C LEU A 246 25.69 -9.60 -14.34
N LYS A 247 26.49 -8.56 -14.08
CA LYS A 247 27.73 -8.26 -14.83
C LYS A 247 28.69 -9.44 -14.79
N LYS A 248 28.93 -10.03 -13.61
CA LYS A 248 29.77 -11.22 -13.42
C LYS A 248 29.29 -12.40 -14.29
N LYS A 249 27.97 -12.69 -14.24
CA LYS A 249 27.37 -13.77 -15.04
C LYS A 249 27.47 -13.52 -16.55
N LEU A 250 27.27 -12.30 -17.01
CA LEU A 250 27.39 -11.95 -18.43
C LEU A 250 28.83 -12.07 -18.92
N ILE A 251 29.82 -11.66 -18.12
CA ILE A 251 31.23 -11.84 -18.42
C ILE A 251 31.61 -13.33 -18.49
N GLN A 252 31.13 -14.14 -17.54
CA GLN A 252 31.33 -15.59 -17.55
C GLN A 252 30.76 -16.29 -18.79
N LYS A 253 29.66 -15.75 -19.35
CA LYS A 253 29.07 -16.22 -20.60
C LYS A 253 29.84 -15.75 -21.86
N GLY A 254 30.77 -14.82 -21.72
CA GLY A 254 31.64 -14.35 -22.80
C GLY A 254 31.38 -12.94 -23.33
N ILE A 255 30.53 -12.16 -22.68
CA ILE A 255 30.36 -10.74 -23.04
C ILE A 255 31.58 -9.95 -22.52
N PRO A 256 32.29 -9.17 -23.38
CA PRO A 256 33.41 -8.35 -22.95
C PRO A 256 33.03 -7.33 -21.86
N PRO A 257 33.84 -7.16 -20.79
CA PRO A 257 33.53 -6.25 -19.70
C PRO A 257 33.29 -4.80 -20.10
N ASP A 258 33.93 -4.34 -21.18
CA ASP A 258 33.83 -2.99 -21.75
C ASP A 258 32.52 -2.77 -22.53
N GLU A 259 31.82 -3.84 -22.91
CA GLU A 259 30.50 -3.76 -23.53
C GLU A 259 29.36 -3.68 -22.49
N ILE A 260 29.69 -3.79 -21.17
CA ILE A 260 28.72 -3.73 -20.06
C ILE A 260 29.01 -2.50 -19.20
N ALA A 261 28.02 -1.62 -19.01
CA ALA A 261 28.19 -0.41 -18.22
C ALA A 261 27.02 -0.19 -17.25
N PHE A 262 27.28 0.50 -16.14
CA PHE A 262 26.26 0.99 -15.22
C PHE A 262 26.09 2.50 -15.40
N ILE A 263 24.83 2.97 -15.49
CA ILE A 263 24.55 4.41 -15.53
C ILE A 263 25.07 5.14 -14.29
N HIS A 264 25.20 4.41 -13.18
CA HIS A 264 25.69 4.94 -11.90
C HIS A 264 27.16 5.37 -11.93
N GLU A 265 27.96 4.84 -12.88
CA GLU A 265 29.35 5.22 -13.10
C GLU A 265 29.48 6.61 -13.75
N ALA A 266 28.40 7.09 -14.38
CA ALA A 266 28.33 8.41 -14.98
C ALA A 266 27.73 9.44 -14.00
N ASP A 267 28.57 9.98 -13.13
CA ASP A 267 28.21 10.87 -12.01
C ASP A 267 27.88 12.31 -12.42
N ASN A 268 28.25 12.72 -13.66
CA ASN A 268 27.98 14.05 -14.18
C ASN A 268 27.46 14.02 -15.61
N GLU A 269 26.94 15.15 -16.11
CA GLU A 269 26.31 15.26 -17.41
C GLU A 269 27.27 14.99 -18.58
N VAL A 270 28.56 15.27 -18.43
CA VAL A 270 29.59 15.02 -19.48
C VAL A 270 29.79 13.52 -19.64
N LYS A 271 30.03 12.80 -18.54
CA LYS A 271 30.16 11.34 -18.54
C LYS A 271 28.89 10.64 -19.03
N LYS A 272 27.70 11.15 -18.68
CA LYS A 272 26.43 10.60 -19.21
C LYS A 272 26.33 10.74 -20.72
N LYS A 273 26.66 11.91 -21.27
CA LYS A 273 26.66 12.15 -22.73
C LYS A 273 27.65 11.24 -23.44
N GLU A 274 28.82 11.03 -22.87
CA GLU A 274 29.83 10.12 -23.39
C GLU A 274 29.34 8.66 -23.37
N LEU A 275 28.81 8.21 -22.24
CA LEU A 275 28.24 6.86 -22.09
C LEU A 275 27.10 6.61 -23.09
N PHE A 276 26.17 7.56 -23.22
CA PHE A 276 25.08 7.44 -24.19
C PHE A 276 25.57 7.41 -25.64
N SER A 277 26.64 8.15 -25.95
CA SER A 277 27.29 8.06 -27.27
C SER A 277 27.87 6.67 -27.52
N LYS A 278 28.53 6.05 -26.53
CA LYS A 278 29.05 4.67 -26.63
C LYS A 278 27.93 3.64 -26.84
N VAL A 279 26.79 3.82 -26.16
CA VAL A 279 25.61 2.95 -26.34
C VAL A 279 25.05 3.09 -27.75
N ARG A 280 24.79 4.31 -28.24
CA ARG A 280 24.28 4.53 -29.62
C ARG A 280 25.19 3.92 -30.69
N LYS A 281 26.52 3.96 -30.49
CA LYS A 281 27.49 3.36 -31.39
C LYS A 281 27.60 1.84 -31.26
N GLY A 282 26.96 1.22 -30.27
CA GLY A 282 27.07 -0.21 -29.98
C GLY A 282 28.43 -0.61 -29.39
N GLN A 283 29.16 0.32 -28.79
CA GLN A 283 30.39 0.05 -28.05
C GLN A 283 30.08 -0.48 -26.64
N VAL A 284 29.04 0.07 -26.01
CA VAL A 284 28.41 -0.50 -24.82
C VAL A 284 27.09 -1.12 -25.25
N ARG A 285 26.99 -2.46 -25.17
CA ARG A 285 25.86 -3.22 -25.68
C ARG A 285 24.85 -3.57 -24.58
N VAL A 286 25.26 -3.55 -23.31
CA VAL A 286 24.38 -3.76 -22.15
C VAL A 286 24.55 -2.58 -21.19
N LEU A 287 23.50 -1.78 -21.06
CA LEU A 287 23.47 -0.67 -20.10
C LEU A 287 22.48 -1.00 -18.98
N MET A 288 22.97 -1.01 -17.74
CA MET A 288 22.16 -1.28 -16.55
C MET A 288 21.92 -0.01 -15.76
N GLY A 289 20.70 0.16 -15.23
CA GLY A 289 20.41 1.31 -14.42
C GLY A 289 19.03 1.29 -13.73
N SER A 290 18.83 2.24 -12.83
CA SER A 290 17.55 2.46 -12.17
C SER A 290 16.64 3.35 -13.02
N THR A 291 15.32 3.25 -12.77
CA THR A 291 14.32 4.13 -13.41
C THR A 291 14.66 5.59 -13.20
N GLN A 292 15.07 5.97 -11.99
CA GLN A 292 15.41 7.35 -11.67
C GLN A 292 16.57 7.89 -12.52
N LYS A 293 17.58 7.06 -12.81
CA LYS A 293 18.77 7.48 -13.57
C LYS A 293 18.63 7.31 -15.09
N MET A 294 17.90 6.28 -15.55
CA MET A 294 17.71 5.98 -16.97
C MET A 294 16.29 6.29 -17.48
N GLY A 295 15.29 6.42 -16.61
CA GLY A 295 13.91 6.65 -17.01
C GLY A 295 13.64 8.04 -17.59
N ALA A 296 14.45 9.06 -17.26
CA ALA A 296 14.34 10.40 -17.82
C ALA A 296 15.65 10.85 -18.49
N GLY A 297 15.55 11.59 -19.61
CA GLY A 297 16.69 12.21 -20.28
C GLY A 297 17.64 11.26 -21.01
N THR A 298 17.42 9.95 -20.99
CA THR A 298 18.27 8.95 -21.66
C THR A 298 17.88 8.82 -23.14
N ASN A 299 18.82 9.13 -24.03
CA ASN A 299 18.61 9.16 -25.47
C ASN A 299 19.59 8.16 -26.14
N VAL A 300 19.19 6.87 -26.16
CA VAL A 300 20.04 5.74 -26.58
C VAL A 300 19.30 4.76 -27.50
N GLN A 301 18.20 5.18 -28.10
CA GLN A 301 17.28 4.30 -28.82
C GLN A 301 17.82 3.71 -30.11
N ASP A 302 18.83 4.31 -30.76
CA ASP A 302 19.24 4.05 -32.13
C ASP A 302 19.36 2.53 -32.41
N LYS A 303 20.13 1.80 -31.64
CA LYS A 303 20.36 0.35 -31.76
C LYS A 303 19.68 -0.50 -30.69
N LEU A 304 18.76 0.08 -29.93
CA LEU A 304 18.16 -0.58 -28.78
C LEU A 304 17.12 -1.61 -29.22
N ILE A 305 17.38 -2.89 -28.97
CA ILE A 305 16.55 -4.01 -29.40
C ILE A 305 15.72 -4.62 -28.26
N ALA A 306 16.20 -4.55 -27.02
CA ALA A 306 15.51 -5.12 -25.88
C ALA A 306 15.62 -4.27 -24.61
N THR A 307 14.56 -4.29 -23.80
CA THR A 307 14.57 -3.81 -22.43
C THR A 307 14.22 -4.95 -21.48
N HIS A 308 14.88 -5.03 -20.34
CA HIS A 308 14.72 -6.05 -19.33
C HIS A 308 14.32 -5.40 -18.00
N HIS A 309 13.16 -5.78 -17.47
CA HIS A 309 12.66 -5.32 -16.18
C HIS A 309 12.87 -6.42 -15.13
N LEU A 310 13.97 -6.34 -14.37
CA LEU A 310 14.27 -7.29 -13.30
C LEU A 310 13.36 -7.13 -12.09
N ASP A 311 12.86 -5.90 -11.88
CA ASP A 311 11.87 -5.59 -10.86
C ASP A 311 10.67 -4.85 -11.45
N CYS A 312 9.51 -5.02 -10.82
CA CYS A 312 8.33 -4.27 -11.15
C CYS A 312 8.47 -2.83 -10.64
N ALA A 313 8.26 -1.86 -11.51
CA ALA A 313 8.22 -0.46 -11.12
C ALA A 313 7.01 -0.20 -10.20
N TRP A 314 7.11 0.80 -9.33
CA TRP A 314 6.04 1.15 -8.39
C TRP A 314 4.84 1.83 -9.06
N LYS A 315 5.09 2.51 -10.17
CA LYS A 315 4.10 3.28 -10.92
C LYS A 315 4.01 2.83 -12.36
N PRO A 316 2.82 2.83 -12.97
CA PRO A 316 2.66 2.58 -14.41
C PRO A 316 3.48 3.53 -15.28
N SER A 317 3.54 4.81 -14.88
CA SER A 317 4.34 5.83 -15.58
C SER A 317 5.82 5.46 -15.69
N ASP A 318 6.37 4.80 -14.68
CA ASP A 318 7.77 4.39 -14.68
C ASP A 318 8.02 3.29 -15.72
N LEU A 319 7.10 2.30 -15.85
CA LEU A 319 7.17 1.30 -16.91
C LEU A 319 7.05 1.93 -18.30
N THR A 320 6.10 2.86 -18.46
CA THR A 320 5.94 3.61 -19.71
C THR A 320 7.21 4.40 -20.04
N GLN A 321 7.84 5.03 -19.05
CA GLN A 321 9.10 5.75 -19.24
C GLN A 321 10.26 4.81 -19.59
N ARG A 322 10.38 3.66 -18.91
CA ARG A 322 11.40 2.64 -19.22
C ARG A 322 11.25 2.16 -20.68
N ASN A 323 10.04 1.78 -21.09
CA ASN A 323 9.74 1.28 -22.43
C ASN A 323 9.88 2.37 -23.50
N GLY A 324 9.51 3.60 -23.18
CA GLY A 324 9.65 4.76 -24.05
C GLY A 324 11.11 5.15 -24.37
N ARG A 325 12.11 4.52 -23.73
CA ARG A 325 13.52 4.66 -24.14
C ARG A 325 13.82 3.86 -25.40
N MET A 326 13.07 2.78 -25.64
CA MET A 326 13.25 1.87 -26.78
C MET A 326 12.15 2.06 -27.83
N ILE A 327 10.89 2.11 -27.42
CA ILE A 327 9.73 2.31 -28.30
C ILE A 327 9.66 3.81 -28.64
N ARG A 328 10.58 4.24 -29.48
CA ARG A 328 10.76 5.67 -29.79
C ARG A 328 11.20 5.87 -31.22
N GLN A 329 10.80 7.02 -31.76
CA GLN A 329 11.25 7.50 -33.05
C GLN A 329 12.79 7.55 -33.11
N GLY A 330 13.37 7.10 -34.23
CA GLY A 330 14.83 7.02 -34.44
C GLY A 330 15.48 5.70 -34.02
N ASN A 331 14.69 4.70 -33.59
CA ASN A 331 15.21 3.35 -33.43
C ASN A 331 15.36 2.66 -34.80
N GLU A 332 16.51 2.10 -35.06
CA GLU A 332 16.85 1.41 -36.33
C GLU A 332 16.18 0.04 -36.46
N ASN A 333 15.71 -0.57 -35.34
CA ASN A 333 15.07 -1.86 -35.34
C ASN A 333 13.59 -1.71 -35.70
N LYS A 334 13.07 -2.56 -36.59
CA LYS A 334 11.64 -2.60 -36.91
C LYS A 334 10.80 -3.22 -35.81
N LYS A 335 11.37 -4.19 -35.06
CA LYS A 335 10.74 -4.89 -33.95
C LYS A 335 11.67 -4.93 -32.74
N VAL A 336 11.12 -4.71 -31.56
CA VAL A 336 11.85 -4.66 -30.28
C VAL A 336 11.12 -5.47 -29.21
N TYR A 337 11.81 -5.83 -28.12
CA TYR A 337 11.33 -6.77 -27.13
C TYR A 337 11.38 -6.17 -25.71
N VAL A 338 10.28 -6.33 -24.97
CA VAL A 338 10.18 -5.92 -23.58
C VAL A 338 10.09 -7.17 -22.72
N TYR A 339 11.15 -7.47 -21.97
CA TYR A 339 11.21 -8.61 -21.05
C TYR A 339 10.83 -8.17 -19.63
N SER A 340 9.81 -8.81 -19.06
CA SER A 340 9.42 -8.63 -17.67
C SER A 340 9.66 -9.94 -16.91
N TYR A 341 10.49 -9.89 -15.87
CA TYR A 341 10.84 -11.06 -15.06
C TYR A 341 10.00 -11.12 -13.81
N VAL A 342 9.31 -12.23 -13.60
CA VAL A 342 8.37 -12.42 -12.50
C VAL A 342 8.70 -13.72 -11.77
N THR A 343 8.90 -13.64 -10.46
CA THR A 343 8.97 -14.84 -9.62
C THR A 343 7.55 -15.22 -9.18
N GLU A 344 7.13 -16.43 -9.56
CA GLU A 344 5.79 -16.94 -9.29
C GLU A 344 5.51 -17.01 -7.78
N LYS A 345 4.26 -16.78 -7.36
CA LYS A 345 3.82 -16.86 -5.95
C LYS A 345 4.63 -15.99 -4.98
N THR A 346 5.12 -14.85 -5.44
CA THR A 346 5.84 -13.87 -4.62
C THR A 346 5.21 -12.48 -4.76
N PHE A 347 5.84 -11.49 -4.12
CA PHE A 347 5.46 -10.08 -4.21
C PHE A 347 5.49 -9.51 -5.63
N ASP A 348 6.21 -10.13 -6.57
CA ASP A 348 6.20 -9.70 -7.97
C ASP A 348 4.81 -9.81 -8.59
N SER A 349 4.13 -10.95 -8.41
CA SER A 349 2.77 -11.16 -8.93
C SER A 349 1.81 -10.11 -8.40
N TYR A 350 1.91 -9.77 -7.11
CA TYR A 350 1.14 -8.71 -6.49
C TYR A 350 1.44 -7.33 -7.10
N MET A 351 2.73 -7.01 -7.29
CA MET A 351 3.15 -5.72 -7.81
C MET A 351 2.71 -5.51 -9.26
N TYR A 352 2.88 -6.52 -10.12
CA TYR A 352 2.43 -6.45 -11.51
C TYR A 352 0.91 -6.30 -11.62
N GLN A 353 0.14 -7.04 -10.81
CA GLN A 353 -1.31 -6.88 -10.73
C GLN A 353 -1.72 -5.46 -10.29
N LEU A 354 -1.04 -4.91 -9.29
CA LEU A 354 -1.29 -3.54 -8.81
C LEU A 354 -1.00 -2.49 -9.88
N VAL A 355 0.11 -2.63 -10.59
CA VAL A 355 0.50 -1.71 -11.66
C VAL A 355 -0.44 -1.82 -12.85
N GLU A 356 -0.88 -3.02 -13.21
CA GLU A 356 -1.88 -3.26 -14.26
C GLU A 356 -3.21 -2.57 -13.94
N GLN A 357 -3.74 -2.74 -12.73
CA GLN A 357 -4.97 -2.06 -12.29
C GLN A 357 -4.86 -0.54 -12.38
N LYS A 358 -3.70 0.01 -11.97
CA LYS A 358 -3.43 1.44 -12.09
C LYS A 358 -3.33 1.89 -13.55
N GLN A 359 -2.72 1.09 -14.42
CA GLN A 359 -2.60 1.40 -15.85
C GLN A 359 -3.96 1.41 -16.55
N LYS A 360 -4.83 0.43 -16.25
CA LYS A 360 -6.22 0.39 -16.74
C LYS A 360 -6.95 1.69 -16.40
N PHE A 361 -6.87 2.07 -15.14
CA PHE A 361 -7.47 3.28 -14.62
C PHE A 361 -6.99 4.55 -15.35
N ILE A 362 -5.67 4.68 -15.57
CA ILE A 362 -5.09 5.82 -16.29
C ILE A 362 -5.53 5.85 -17.76
N SER A 363 -5.54 4.69 -18.42
CA SER A 363 -5.95 4.56 -19.81
C SER A 363 -7.42 5.00 -20.01
N GLN A 364 -8.31 4.64 -19.09
CA GLN A 364 -9.72 5.05 -19.12
C GLN A 364 -9.88 6.58 -19.14
N ILE A 365 -9.08 7.29 -18.32
CA ILE A 365 -9.12 8.75 -18.25
C ILE A 365 -8.61 9.38 -19.53
N MET A 366 -7.49 8.88 -20.05
CA MET A 366 -6.74 9.53 -21.12
C MET A 366 -7.35 9.28 -22.51
N THR A 367 -7.95 8.10 -22.75
CA THR A 367 -8.42 7.76 -24.11
C THR A 367 -9.80 8.33 -24.45
N SER A 368 -10.62 8.63 -23.47
CA SER A 368 -11.99 9.22 -23.62
C SER A 368 -12.80 8.71 -24.83
N LYS A 369 -12.58 7.47 -25.25
CA LYS A 369 -13.23 6.88 -26.44
C LYS A 369 -14.67 6.45 -26.20
N THR A 370 -15.15 6.45 -24.95
CA THR A 370 -16.52 6.04 -24.62
C THR A 370 -17.20 7.03 -23.69
N PRO A 371 -18.41 7.50 -24.04
CA PRO A 371 -19.19 8.39 -23.20
C PRO A 371 -19.97 7.69 -22.10
N ALA A 372 -19.46 6.57 -21.54
CA ALA A 372 -20.11 5.89 -20.43
C ALA A 372 -20.03 6.73 -19.16
N ARG A 373 -21.16 6.93 -18.49
CA ARG A 373 -21.24 7.69 -17.23
C ARG A 373 -20.49 7.04 -16.07
N THR A 374 -20.40 5.73 -16.11
CA THR A 374 -19.64 4.91 -15.16
C THR A 374 -18.84 3.91 -15.96
N MET A 375 -17.53 3.91 -15.81
CA MET A 375 -16.70 2.90 -16.46
C MET A 375 -16.28 1.82 -15.47
N GLU A 376 -16.81 0.63 -15.69
CA GLU A 376 -16.14 -0.60 -15.39
C GLU A 376 -15.47 -1.05 -16.68
N ASP A 377 -14.15 -1.15 -16.61
CA ASP A 377 -13.30 -1.94 -17.49
C ASP A 377 -13.71 -2.14 -18.94
N ILE A 378 -13.00 -1.56 -19.87
CA ILE A 378 -12.94 -2.08 -21.25
C ILE A 378 -11.64 -1.69 -21.93
N ASP A 379 -11.09 -2.65 -22.61
CA ASP A 379 -10.07 -2.60 -23.64
C ASP A 379 -8.66 -2.45 -23.15
N ASP A 380 -8.11 -3.57 -22.72
CA ASP A 380 -6.70 -3.70 -22.49
C ASP A 380 -6.01 -4.66 -23.42
N LYS A 381 -5.02 -4.12 -24.10
CA LYS A 381 -4.03 -4.91 -24.82
C LYS A 381 -2.93 -5.49 -23.90
N ALA A 382 -3.07 -5.38 -22.59
CA ALA A 382 -2.19 -5.98 -21.61
C ALA A 382 -2.86 -7.22 -21.01
N LEU A 383 -2.37 -8.38 -21.40
CA LEU A 383 -2.85 -9.66 -20.90
C LEU A 383 -2.52 -9.82 -19.40
N THR A 384 -3.51 -10.23 -18.62
CA THR A 384 -3.31 -10.63 -17.23
C THR A 384 -2.41 -11.88 -17.16
N TYR A 385 -1.79 -12.12 -16.00
CA TYR A 385 -1.02 -13.36 -15.78
C TYR A 385 -1.84 -14.62 -16.08
N GLY A 386 -3.13 -14.63 -15.70
CA GLY A 386 -4.06 -15.72 -16.01
C GLY A 386 -4.31 -15.89 -17.51
N GLU A 387 -4.46 -14.77 -18.25
CA GLU A 387 -4.62 -14.74 -19.71
C GLU A 387 -3.38 -15.25 -20.43
N ILE A 388 -2.18 -14.88 -19.98
CA ILE A 388 -0.93 -15.37 -20.56
C ILE A 388 -0.80 -16.88 -20.33
N LYS A 389 -1.16 -17.38 -19.14
CA LYS A 389 -1.14 -18.81 -18.84
C LYS A 389 -2.14 -19.59 -19.70
N ALA A 390 -3.33 -19.03 -19.91
CA ALA A 390 -4.36 -19.64 -20.75
C ALA A 390 -3.97 -19.66 -22.23
N LEU A 391 -3.35 -18.58 -22.73
CA LEU A 391 -2.82 -18.52 -24.09
C LEU A 391 -1.65 -19.49 -24.30
N ALA A 392 -0.77 -19.64 -23.31
CA ALA A 392 0.33 -20.60 -23.35
C ALA A 392 -0.15 -22.05 -23.44
N THR A 393 -1.33 -22.37 -22.89
CA THR A 393 -1.93 -23.71 -22.94
C THR A 393 -2.87 -23.92 -24.15
N GLY A 394 -3.19 -22.86 -24.91
CA GLY A 394 -4.00 -22.95 -26.14
C GLY A 394 -5.48 -23.25 -25.94
N ASN A 395 -5.98 -23.27 -24.69
CA ASN A 395 -7.38 -23.61 -24.39
C ASN A 395 -8.19 -22.39 -23.92
N PRO A 396 -9.15 -21.86 -24.71
CA PRO A 396 -9.91 -20.66 -24.34
C PRO A 396 -10.81 -20.86 -23.10
N LYS A 397 -11.19 -22.09 -22.74
CA LYS A 397 -11.97 -22.38 -21.53
C LYS A 397 -11.17 -22.16 -20.24
N ILE A 398 -9.84 -22.18 -20.30
CA ILE A 398 -8.97 -21.84 -19.17
C ILE A 398 -9.09 -20.35 -18.81
N LEU A 399 -9.32 -19.49 -19.79
CA LEU A 399 -9.60 -18.07 -19.56
C LEU A 399 -10.91 -17.87 -18.78
N GLU A 400 -11.97 -18.54 -19.22
CA GLU A 400 -13.27 -18.48 -18.56
C GLU A 400 -13.21 -19.04 -17.15
N LYS A 401 -12.53 -20.19 -16.96
CA LYS A 401 -12.26 -20.77 -15.66
C LYS A 401 -11.48 -19.78 -14.75
N THR A 402 -10.42 -19.18 -15.27
CA THR A 402 -9.57 -18.25 -14.47
C THR A 402 -10.36 -17.01 -14.05
N SER A 403 -11.24 -16.50 -14.93
CA SER A 403 -12.15 -15.41 -14.58
C SER A 403 -13.13 -15.81 -13.48
N LEU A 404 -13.80 -16.97 -13.64
CA LEU A 404 -14.73 -17.50 -12.65
C LEU A 404 -14.04 -17.84 -11.31
N ASP A 405 -12.86 -18.44 -11.34
CA ASP A 405 -12.06 -18.70 -10.13
C ASP A 405 -11.78 -17.40 -9.37
N THR A 406 -11.46 -16.33 -10.10
CA THR A 406 -11.21 -15.00 -9.52
C THR A 406 -12.47 -14.43 -8.90
N ASP A 407 -13.60 -14.53 -9.60
CA ASP A 407 -14.89 -13.99 -9.13
C ASP A 407 -15.45 -14.79 -7.95
N VAL A 408 -15.32 -16.11 -7.97
CA VAL A 408 -15.64 -16.99 -6.83
C VAL A 408 -14.75 -16.68 -5.63
N ALA A 409 -13.44 -16.50 -5.85
CA ALA A 409 -12.52 -16.12 -4.79
C ALA A 409 -12.89 -14.76 -4.16
N LYS A 410 -13.27 -13.78 -5.00
CA LYS A 410 -13.79 -12.48 -4.53
C LYS A 410 -15.00 -12.64 -3.63
N LEU A 411 -16.01 -13.37 -4.10
CA LEU A 411 -17.26 -13.55 -3.37
C LEU A 411 -17.05 -14.33 -2.08
N LYS A 412 -16.21 -15.36 -2.08
CA LYS A 412 -15.82 -16.09 -0.86
C LYS A 412 -15.14 -15.20 0.16
N LEU A 413 -14.26 -14.33 -0.28
CA LEU A 413 -13.55 -13.40 0.59
C LEU A 413 -14.48 -12.33 1.16
N LEU A 414 -15.40 -11.78 0.33
CA LEU A 414 -16.43 -10.87 0.80
C LEU A 414 -17.36 -11.54 1.81
N LYS A 415 -17.71 -12.82 1.59
CA LYS A 415 -18.48 -13.62 2.56
C LYS A 415 -17.71 -13.82 3.86
N GLN A 416 -16.43 -14.16 3.77
CA GLN A 416 -15.57 -14.32 4.95
C GLN A 416 -15.44 -13.02 5.75
N GLU A 417 -15.23 -11.88 5.08
CA GLU A 417 -15.16 -10.57 5.71
C GLU A 417 -16.50 -10.21 6.39
N PHE A 418 -17.62 -10.44 5.69
CA PHE A 418 -18.96 -10.27 6.26
C PHE A 418 -19.16 -11.14 7.50
N MET A 419 -18.75 -12.42 7.45
CA MET A 419 -18.84 -13.33 8.60
C MET A 419 -17.93 -12.89 9.75
N ASN A 420 -16.72 -12.43 9.48
CA ASN A 420 -15.79 -11.90 10.49
C ASN A 420 -16.39 -10.66 11.19
N GLN A 421 -17.00 -9.74 10.43
CA GLN A 421 -17.69 -8.58 10.98
C GLN A 421 -18.88 -9.03 11.85
N LYS A 422 -19.66 -9.99 11.36
CA LYS A 422 -20.80 -10.57 12.09
C LYS A 422 -20.34 -11.21 13.41
N TYR A 423 -19.28 -12.01 13.41
CA TYR A 423 -18.71 -12.60 14.63
C TYR A 423 -18.15 -11.54 15.58
N SER A 424 -17.44 -10.54 15.06
CA SER A 424 -16.97 -9.41 15.88
C SER A 424 -18.14 -8.65 16.53
N LEU A 425 -19.24 -8.46 15.79
CA LEU A 425 -20.45 -7.87 16.36
C LEU A 425 -21.07 -8.75 17.44
N GLN A 426 -21.14 -10.06 17.22
CA GLN A 426 -21.66 -11.02 18.21
C GLN A 426 -20.81 -11.01 19.48
N ASP A 427 -19.48 -10.98 19.35
CA ASP A 427 -18.59 -10.86 20.51
C ASP A 427 -18.81 -9.55 21.28
N LYS A 428 -19.03 -8.43 20.56
CA LYS A 428 -19.38 -7.16 21.21
C LYS A 428 -20.73 -7.22 21.93
N ILE A 429 -21.74 -7.89 21.35
CA ILE A 429 -23.06 -8.08 21.95
C ILE A 429 -22.96 -8.90 23.24
N ILE A 430 -22.12 -9.94 23.23
CA ILE A 430 -22.02 -10.88 24.36
C ILE A 430 -21.12 -10.35 25.48
N LYS A 431 -20.03 -9.64 25.13
CA LYS A 431 -19.03 -9.21 26.10
C LYS A 431 -19.02 -7.70 26.32
N TYR A 432 -18.71 -6.94 25.27
CA TYR A 432 -18.43 -5.51 25.39
C TYR A 432 -19.63 -4.70 25.88
N PHE A 433 -20.79 -4.83 25.23
CA PHE A 433 -21.95 -4.01 25.61
C PHE A 433 -22.50 -4.32 27.02
N PRO A 434 -22.60 -5.59 27.45
CA PRO A 434 -23.01 -5.88 28.82
C PRO A 434 -22.03 -5.35 29.87
N GLU A 435 -20.72 -5.48 29.63
CA GLU A 435 -19.70 -4.96 30.55
C GLU A 435 -19.73 -3.44 30.61
N GLU A 436 -19.86 -2.76 29.46
CA GLU A 436 -19.93 -1.31 29.41
C GLU A 436 -21.20 -0.74 30.03
N ILE A 437 -22.35 -1.37 29.80
CA ILE A 437 -23.62 -1.03 30.47
C ILE A 437 -23.50 -1.20 31.97
N ALA A 438 -22.94 -2.31 32.43
CA ALA A 438 -22.71 -2.53 33.85
C ALA A 438 -21.74 -1.49 34.44
N ARG A 439 -20.67 -1.16 33.74
CA ARG A 439 -19.71 -0.14 34.15
C ARG A 439 -20.34 1.24 34.26
N LEU A 440 -21.13 1.64 33.26
CA LEU A 440 -21.83 2.94 33.26
C LEU A 440 -22.88 3.00 34.37
N ASN A 441 -23.70 1.95 34.57
CA ASN A 441 -24.66 1.89 35.66
C ASN A 441 -23.99 1.99 37.05
N ASN A 442 -22.89 1.25 37.26
CA ASN A 442 -22.14 1.31 38.51
C ASN A 442 -21.51 2.69 38.72
N LYS A 443 -21.01 3.33 37.65
CA LYS A 443 -20.46 4.68 37.70
C LYS A 443 -21.53 5.70 38.06
N ILE A 444 -22.68 5.67 37.40
CA ILE A 444 -23.80 6.57 37.65
C ILE A 444 -24.29 6.40 39.11
N GLY A 445 -24.52 5.17 39.57
CA GLY A 445 -24.92 4.89 40.95
C GLY A 445 -23.91 5.41 41.97
N ALA A 446 -22.61 5.19 41.72
CA ALA A 446 -21.56 5.72 42.61
C ALA A 446 -21.50 7.26 42.59
N MET A 447 -21.69 7.91 41.43
CA MET A 447 -21.75 9.38 41.33
C MET A 447 -22.98 9.96 42.03
N GLU A 448 -24.14 9.27 42.01
CA GLU A 448 -25.36 9.65 42.73
C GLU A 448 -25.13 9.56 44.24
N GLU A 449 -24.55 8.45 44.75
CA GLU A 449 -24.20 8.31 46.17
C GLU A 449 -23.17 9.38 46.60
N ASP A 450 -22.16 9.67 45.75
CA ASP A 450 -21.15 10.72 45.98
C ASP A 450 -21.78 12.11 46.02
N THR A 451 -22.81 12.36 45.21
CA THR A 451 -23.58 13.63 45.22
C THR A 451 -24.36 13.81 46.52
N ILE A 452 -25.00 12.74 47.01
CA ILE A 452 -25.72 12.76 48.30
C ILE A 452 -24.70 13.04 49.42
N LYS A 453 -23.55 12.37 49.39
CA LYS A 453 -22.48 12.57 50.39
C LYS A 453 -21.99 14.01 50.41
N LEU A 454 -21.82 14.62 49.23
CA LEU A 454 -21.41 16.03 49.11
C LEU A 454 -22.41 16.98 49.79
N GLN A 455 -23.72 16.72 49.72
CA GLN A 455 -24.75 17.55 50.34
C GLN A 455 -24.61 17.56 51.86
N GLU A 456 -24.20 16.46 52.46
CA GLU A 456 -23.98 16.37 53.92
C GLU A 456 -22.78 17.23 54.37
N TYR A 457 -21.74 17.38 53.55
CA TYR A 457 -20.48 18.07 53.87
C TYR A 457 -20.35 19.48 53.27
N THR A 458 -21.28 19.93 52.42
CA THR A 458 -21.22 21.23 51.77
C THR A 458 -21.71 22.32 52.75
N ARG A 459 -20.81 22.79 53.57
CA ARG A 459 -20.95 24.03 54.33
C ARG A 459 -19.73 24.91 54.07
N PRO A 460 -19.67 25.59 52.90
CA PRO A 460 -18.56 26.46 52.59
C PRO A 460 -18.54 27.63 53.57
N ASN A 461 -17.33 28.04 53.97
CA ASN A 461 -17.11 29.32 54.62
C ASN A 461 -17.51 30.47 53.68
N ALA A 462 -17.51 31.72 54.14
CA ALA A 462 -17.85 32.90 53.36
C ALA A 462 -17.08 32.96 52.01
N ASP A 463 -15.90 32.36 51.94
CA ASP A 463 -15.01 32.27 50.75
C ASP A 463 -15.26 31.03 49.88
N GLY A 464 -16.34 30.22 50.11
CA GLY A 464 -16.62 29.00 49.35
C GLY A 464 -15.68 27.82 49.66
N PHE A 465 -14.84 27.88 50.67
CA PHE A 465 -13.92 26.84 51.07
C PHE A 465 -14.46 26.06 52.30
N SER A 466 -14.40 24.76 52.27
CA SER A 466 -14.72 23.87 53.37
C SER A 466 -13.44 23.46 54.08
N PRO A 467 -13.49 23.19 55.41
CA PRO A 467 -12.29 22.71 56.13
C PRO A 467 -11.70 21.47 55.48
N MET A 468 -10.38 21.48 55.19
CA MET A 468 -9.64 20.40 54.55
C MET A 468 -8.67 19.74 55.53
N LYS A 469 -8.75 18.42 55.62
CA LYS A 469 -7.85 17.64 56.51
C LYS A 469 -6.68 17.14 55.67
N ILE A 470 -5.44 17.54 56.05
CA ILE A 470 -4.20 17.11 55.38
C ILE A 470 -3.23 16.58 56.42
N ASN A 471 -2.73 15.35 56.26
CA ASN A 471 -1.84 14.66 57.20
C ASN A 471 -2.34 14.71 58.65
N GLY A 472 -3.66 14.56 58.86
CA GLY A 472 -4.30 14.54 60.16
C GLY A 472 -4.64 15.93 60.78
N ILE A 473 -4.19 17.02 60.15
CA ILE A 473 -4.43 18.40 60.60
C ILE A 473 -5.54 19.01 59.73
N THR A 474 -6.50 19.68 60.38
CA THR A 474 -7.62 20.36 59.71
C THR A 474 -7.27 21.82 59.46
N TYR A 475 -7.33 22.25 58.20
CA TYR A 475 -7.10 23.62 57.79
C TYR A 475 -8.43 24.27 57.42
N THR A 476 -8.72 25.41 58.03
CA THR A 476 -9.92 26.21 57.83
C THR A 476 -9.74 27.33 56.77
N GLU A 477 -8.48 27.73 56.53
CA GLU A 477 -8.12 28.75 55.59
C GLU A 477 -7.65 28.14 54.27
N LYS A 478 -8.19 28.64 53.14
CA LYS A 478 -7.89 28.15 51.80
C LYS A 478 -6.39 28.20 51.46
N GLN A 479 -5.70 29.30 51.85
CA GLN A 479 -4.29 29.49 51.57
C GLN A 479 -3.40 28.49 52.31
N ASP A 480 -3.73 28.21 53.57
CA ASP A 480 -2.91 27.32 54.40
C ASP A 480 -3.08 25.85 53.99
N ALA A 481 -4.32 25.47 53.65
CA ALA A 481 -4.61 24.18 53.07
C ALA A 481 -3.85 23.97 51.74
N GLY A 482 -3.89 24.98 50.85
CA GLY A 482 -3.22 24.93 49.56
C GLY A 482 -1.70 24.89 49.67
N LYS A 483 -1.09 25.64 50.58
CA LYS A 483 0.35 25.56 50.88
C LYS A 483 0.72 24.16 51.34
N LYS A 484 -0.07 23.58 52.29
CA LYS A 484 0.22 22.26 52.81
C LYS A 484 0.03 21.15 51.77
N LEU A 485 -0.95 21.29 50.88
CA LEU A 485 -1.09 20.40 49.75
C LEU A 485 0.12 20.46 48.80
N LEU A 486 0.64 21.67 48.53
CA LEU A 486 1.81 21.85 47.69
C LEU A 486 3.08 21.26 48.36
N GLU A 487 3.24 21.38 49.66
CA GLU A 487 4.32 20.70 50.41
C GLU A 487 4.22 19.17 50.28
N CYS A 488 3.00 18.61 50.33
CA CYS A 488 2.79 17.17 50.12
C CYS A 488 3.21 16.73 48.72
N ILE A 489 2.97 17.56 47.71
CA ILE A 489 3.37 17.34 46.33
C ILE A 489 4.91 17.36 46.21
N GLN A 490 5.56 18.38 46.78
CA GLN A 490 7.03 18.54 46.74
C GLN A 490 7.77 17.42 47.47
N ASN A 491 7.13 16.83 48.47
CA ASN A 491 7.65 15.72 49.27
C ASN A 491 7.33 14.32 48.74
N LEU A 492 6.80 14.20 47.51
CA LEU A 492 6.60 12.92 46.84
C LEU A 492 7.96 12.33 46.43
N LYS A 493 8.39 11.28 47.15
CA LYS A 493 9.68 10.61 46.92
C LYS A 493 9.59 9.37 46.02
N SER A 494 8.43 8.91 45.67
CA SER A 494 8.19 7.69 44.86
C SER A 494 6.98 7.85 43.95
N MET A 495 6.87 6.97 42.96
CA MET A 495 5.67 6.87 42.07
C MET A 495 4.48 6.24 42.78
N GLU A 496 4.57 5.90 44.05
CA GLU A 496 3.48 5.26 44.80
C GLU A 496 2.37 6.25 45.16
N VAL A 497 1.15 5.74 45.20
CA VAL A 497 -0.04 6.49 45.61
C VAL A 497 0.05 6.81 47.09
N LYS A 498 0.03 8.09 47.46
CA LYS A 498 0.08 8.56 48.83
C LYS A 498 -1.25 9.18 49.25
N VAL A 499 -1.86 8.63 50.29
CA VAL A 499 -3.04 9.25 50.93
C VAL A 499 -2.57 10.50 51.68
N VAL A 500 -3.13 11.66 51.35
CA VAL A 500 -2.73 12.95 51.91
C VAL A 500 -3.77 13.55 52.86
N GLY A 501 -5.02 13.10 52.80
CA GLY A 501 -6.06 13.61 53.68
C GLY A 501 -7.47 13.37 53.17
N GLU A 502 -8.37 14.25 53.61
CA GLU A 502 -9.80 14.20 53.34
C GLU A 502 -10.36 15.60 53.05
N TYR A 503 -11.23 15.72 52.06
CA TYR A 503 -11.90 16.96 51.75
C TYR A 503 -13.37 16.71 51.36
N ARG A 504 -14.29 17.37 52.00
CA ARG A 504 -15.75 17.24 51.76
C ARG A 504 -16.24 15.79 51.70
N GLY A 505 -15.70 14.92 52.58
CA GLY A 505 -16.03 13.50 52.63
C GLY A 505 -15.34 12.59 51.64
N PHE A 506 -14.38 13.15 50.83
CA PHE A 506 -13.59 12.38 49.88
C PHE A 506 -12.15 12.24 50.37
N ASN A 507 -11.63 11.03 50.31
CA ASN A 507 -10.21 10.78 50.55
C ASN A 507 -9.39 11.36 49.41
N MET A 508 -8.29 12.02 49.73
CA MET A 508 -7.34 12.62 48.81
C MET A 508 -6.09 11.74 48.69
N GLU A 509 -5.85 11.25 47.49
CA GLU A 509 -4.66 10.46 47.12
C GLU A 509 -3.86 11.20 46.05
N ILE A 510 -2.53 11.36 46.24
CA ILE A 510 -1.64 11.99 45.25
C ILE A 510 -0.74 10.93 44.63
N SER A 511 -0.55 11.00 43.32
CA SER A 511 0.34 10.13 42.57
C SER A 511 1.00 10.89 41.40
N PHE A 512 2.17 10.46 41.00
CA PHE A 512 2.80 10.93 39.76
C PHE A 512 2.37 10.02 38.60
N ASP A 513 1.80 10.61 37.56
CA ASP A 513 1.46 9.89 36.34
C ASP A 513 2.62 9.98 35.35
N SER A 514 3.32 8.89 35.13
CA SER A 514 4.50 8.81 34.25
C SER A 514 4.17 9.05 32.77
N PHE A 515 2.93 8.79 32.35
CA PHE A 515 2.50 8.99 30.96
C PHE A 515 2.26 10.46 30.65
N SER A 516 1.44 11.14 31.47
CA SER A 516 1.17 12.59 31.30
C SER A 516 2.26 13.49 31.90
N LYS A 517 3.19 12.92 32.67
CA LYS A 517 4.23 13.64 33.47
C LYS A 517 3.64 14.64 34.46
N ASN A 518 2.38 14.48 34.83
CA ASN A 518 1.67 15.35 35.75
C ASN A 518 1.49 14.69 37.12
N ILE A 519 1.35 15.54 38.14
CA ILE A 519 0.91 15.09 39.46
C ILE A 519 -0.61 15.07 39.48
N LYS A 520 -1.19 13.92 39.77
CA LYS A 520 -2.64 13.71 39.86
C LYS A 520 -3.09 13.58 41.30
N LEU A 521 -4.14 14.30 41.63
CA LEU A 521 -4.91 14.10 42.85
C LEU A 521 -6.15 13.26 42.50
N LYS A 522 -6.37 12.16 43.22
CA LYS A 522 -7.58 11.40 43.16
C LYS A 522 -8.44 11.70 44.38
N LEU A 523 -9.67 12.10 44.14
CA LEU A 523 -10.72 12.23 45.15
C LEU A 523 -11.53 10.96 45.13
N LYS A 524 -11.53 10.21 46.21
CA LYS A 524 -12.07 8.86 46.26
C LYS A 524 -13.14 8.73 47.36
N ASN A 525 -14.34 8.36 46.97
CA ASN A 525 -15.35 7.85 47.86
C ASN A 525 -15.99 6.60 47.23
N LYS A 526 -17.17 6.64 46.65
CA LYS A 526 -17.72 5.52 45.86
C LYS A 526 -17.15 5.45 44.48
N PHE A 527 -16.94 6.59 43.86
CA PHE A 527 -16.17 6.71 42.60
C PHE A 527 -14.84 7.44 42.84
N SER A 528 -13.94 7.40 41.85
CA SER A 528 -12.64 8.04 41.93
C SER A 528 -12.51 9.11 40.85
N TYR A 529 -12.37 10.36 41.24
CA TYR A 529 -12.23 11.53 40.38
C TYR A 529 -10.77 11.96 40.33
N SER A 530 -10.22 12.15 39.15
CA SER A 530 -8.81 12.49 38.96
C SER A 530 -8.65 13.93 38.48
N ILE A 531 -7.74 14.67 39.09
CA ILE A 531 -7.47 16.09 38.85
C ILE A 531 -5.98 16.27 38.67
N ASP A 532 -5.57 17.01 37.64
CA ASP A 532 -4.18 17.41 37.45
C ASP A 532 -3.85 18.60 38.36
N LEU A 533 -2.83 18.46 39.21
CA LEU A 533 -2.35 19.51 40.09
C LEU A 533 -1.24 20.32 39.41
N GLY A 534 -1.25 21.63 39.66
CA GLY A 534 -0.23 22.55 39.21
C GLY A 534 0.54 23.19 40.35
N THR A 535 1.31 24.24 40.05
CA THR A 535 2.13 24.99 41.00
C THR A 535 1.33 26.10 41.73
N ASP A 536 0.15 26.47 41.24
CA ASP A 536 -0.67 27.51 41.85
C ASP A 536 -1.50 26.97 43.03
N ILE A 537 -1.28 27.52 44.19
CA ILE A 537 -1.89 27.13 45.46
C ILE A 537 -3.42 27.27 45.40
N ASN A 538 -3.91 28.42 44.97
CA ASN A 538 -5.35 28.71 44.88
C ASN A 538 -6.02 27.97 43.74
N GLY A 539 -5.32 27.82 42.62
CA GLY A 539 -5.77 27.10 41.44
C GLY A 539 -6.01 25.62 41.72
N ASN A 540 -5.15 24.98 42.53
CA ASN A 540 -5.34 23.60 42.92
C ASN A 540 -6.63 23.38 43.72
N ILE A 541 -6.88 24.21 44.72
CA ILE A 541 -8.12 24.14 45.55
C ILE A 541 -9.34 24.42 44.68
N THR A 542 -9.24 25.39 43.77
CA THR A 542 -10.36 25.70 42.84
C THR A 542 -10.64 24.50 41.91
N ARG A 543 -9.63 23.82 41.38
CA ARG A 543 -9.84 22.59 40.58
C ARG A 543 -10.50 21.49 41.37
N ILE A 544 -10.09 21.30 42.63
CA ILE A 544 -10.72 20.33 43.55
C ILE A 544 -12.19 20.65 43.77
N ASN A 545 -12.54 21.91 44.08
CA ASN A 545 -13.91 22.33 44.28
C ASN A 545 -14.73 22.15 42.99
N ASN A 546 -14.23 22.62 41.84
CA ASN A 546 -14.90 22.48 40.56
C ASN A 546 -15.19 21.01 40.20
N CYS A 547 -14.25 20.12 40.49
CA CYS A 547 -14.42 18.68 40.25
C CYS A 547 -15.57 18.13 41.09
N LEU A 548 -15.61 18.44 42.39
CA LEU A 548 -16.67 17.97 43.28
C LEU A 548 -18.05 18.60 42.95
N ASP A 549 -18.09 19.91 42.66
CA ASP A 549 -19.32 20.65 42.37
C ASP A 549 -19.92 20.28 40.98
N ASN A 550 -19.14 19.69 40.10
CA ASN A 550 -19.58 19.23 38.79
C ASN A 550 -20.07 17.78 38.77
N ILE A 551 -19.85 16.98 39.84
CA ILE A 551 -20.27 15.56 39.85
C ILE A 551 -21.76 15.44 39.51
N ALA A 552 -22.62 16.22 40.14
CA ALA A 552 -24.08 16.19 39.89
C ALA A 552 -24.44 16.64 38.45
N LYS A 553 -23.65 17.53 37.87
CA LYS A 553 -23.86 18.04 36.49
C LYS A 553 -23.40 17.04 35.43
N ASP A 554 -22.46 16.17 35.76
CA ASP A 554 -21.93 15.17 34.86
C ASP A 554 -22.80 13.91 34.77
N ILE A 555 -23.67 13.64 35.77
CA ILE A 555 -24.58 12.50 35.77
C ILE A 555 -25.49 12.44 34.52
N PRO A 556 -26.14 13.52 34.07
CA PRO A 556 -26.95 13.48 32.85
C PRO A 556 -26.15 13.06 31.61
N HIS A 557 -24.91 13.49 31.52
CA HIS A 557 -24.04 13.08 30.42
C HIS A 557 -23.71 11.59 30.47
N GLU A 558 -23.41 11.05 31.62
CA GLU A 558 -23.19 9.60 31.80
C GLU A 558 -24.43 8.77 31.48
N ARG A 559 -25.62 9.28 31.79
CA ARG A 559 -26.90 8.66 31.39
C ARG A 559 -27.12 8.68 29.89
N GLU A 560 -26.80 9.78 29.22
CA GLU A 560 -26.84 9.87 27.77
C GLU A 560 -25.87 8.86 27.10
N LEU A 561 -24.68 8.66 27.66
CA LEU A 561 -23.75 7.63 27.21
C LEU A 561 -24.34 6.21 27.40
N LEU A 562 -25.01 5.98 28.50
CA LEU A 562 -25.70 4.70 28.76
C LEU A 562 -26.82 4.44 27.74
N ASP A 563 -27.64 5.43 27.46
CA ASP A 563 -28.74 5.33 26.48
C ASP A 563 -28.20 5.11 25.08
N ASN A 564 -27.14 5.81 24.71
CA ASN A 564 -26.42 5.61 23.42
C ASN A 564 -25.83 4.19 23.34
N THR A 565 -25.32 3.64 24.43
CA THR A 565 -24.79 2.28 24.48
C THR A 565 -25.91 1.23 24.28
N TYR A 566 -27.09 1.43 24.87
CA TYR A 566 -28.25 0.60 24.59
C TYR A 566 -28.70 0.67 23.13
N PHE A 567 -28.74 1.87 22.56
CA PHE A 567 -29.08 2.06 21.14
C PHE A 567 -28.08 1.35 20.21
N GLN A 568 -26.78 1.46 20.51
CA GLN A 568 -25.74 0.76 19.74
C GLN A 568 -25.86 -0.77 19.87
N LEU A 569 -26.17 -1.28 21.04
CA LEU A 569 -26.44 -2.71 21.29
C LEU A 569 -27.61 -3.21 20.43
N GLU A 570 -28.69 -2.46 20.36
CA GLU A 570 -29.87 -2.87 19.59
C GLU A 570 -29.58 -2.86 18.08
N ASN A 571 -28.88 -1.83 17.59
CA ASN A 571 -28.40 -1.79 16.20
C ASN A 571 -27.44 -2.94 15.88
N ALA A 572 -26.52 -3.25 16.80
CA ALA A 572 -25.60 -4.37 16.63
C ALA A 572 -26.31 -5.72 16.53
N LYS A 573 -27.38 -5.93 17.33
CA LYS A 573 -28.22 -7.13 17.24
C LYS A 573 -28.90 -7.25 15.88
N GLN A 574 -29.49 -6.17 15.38
CA GLN A 574 -30.15 -6.14 14.06
C GLN A 574 -29.15 -6.44 12.93
N GLU A 575 -27.99 -5.78 12.93
CA GLU A 575 -26.94 -6.02 11.93
C GLU A 575 -26.40 -7.46 11.99
N SER A 576 -26.26 -8.03 13.19
CA SER A 576 -25.78 -9.41 13.36
C SER A 576 -26.73 -10.49 12.83
N GLN A 577 -28.00 -10.16 12.57
CA GLN A 577 -29.00 -11.10 12.01
C GLN A 577 -29.00 -11.11 10.48
N LYS A 578 -28.40 -10.13 9.82
CA LYS A 578 -28.38 -10.04 8.35
C LYS A 578 -27.64 -11.23 7.73
N GLU A 579 -28.13 -11.67 6.59
CA GLU A 579 -27.48 -12.68 5.76
C GLU A 579 -26.55 -12.02 4.74
N PHE A 580 -25.61 -12.78 4.20
CA PHE A 580 -24.67 -12.27 3.20
C PHE A 580 -25.44 -11.88 1.91
N PRO A 581 -25.39 -10.59 1.49
CA PRO A 581 -26.25 -10.09 0.40
C PRO A 581 -26.00 -10.74 -0.97
N LYS A 582 -24.79 -11.32 -1.17
CA LYS A 582 -24.37 -11.91 -2.46
C LYS A 582 -24.28 -13.44 -2.40
N GLU A 583 -25.01 -14.08 -1.49
CA GLU A 583 -24.97 -15.54 -1.35
C GLU A 583 -25.45 -16.26 -2.64
N GLN A 584 -26.51 -15.76 -3.25
CA GLN A 584 -27.07 -16.35 -4.49
C GLN A 584 -26.08 -16.22 -5.67
N GLU A 585 -25.42 -15.05 -5.80
CA GLU A 585 -24.41 -14.81 -6.83
C GLU A 585 -23.23 -15.77 -6.67
N LEU A 586 -22.78 -15.99 -5.43
CA LEU A 586 -21.70 -16.94 -5.12
C LEU A 586 -22.08 -18.38 -5.50
N GLN A 587 -23.28 -18.82 -5.18
CA GLN A 587 -23.74 -20.17 -5.50
C GLN A 587 -23.86 -20.40 -7.01
N GLU A 588 -24.34 -19.40 -7.76
CA GLU A 588 -24.43 -19.49 -9.23
C GLU A 588 -23.04 -19.57 -9.88
N MET A 589 -22.07 -18.78 -9.42
CA MET A 589 -20.71 -18.82 -9.95
C MET A 589 -19.98 -20.12 -9.60
N LEU A 590 -20.20 -20.67 -8.40
CA LEU A 590 -19.67 -21.98 -8.02
C LEU A 590 -20.20 -23.09 -8.94
N ARG A 591 -21.47 -23.09 -9.27
CA ARG A 591 -22.07 -24.06 -10.20
C ARG A 591 -21.45 -23.97 -11.59
N LYS A 592 -21.30 -22.75 -12.14
CA LYS A 592 -20.62 -22.54 -13.42
C LYS A 592 -19.17 -23.02 -13.43
N LEU A 593 -18.47 -22.80 -12.32
CA LEU A 593 -17.09 -23.25 -12.16
C LEU A 593 -16.97 -24.77 -12.13
N GLU A 594 -17.92 -25.46 -11.48
CA GLU A 594 -17.99 -26.92 -11.47
C GLU A 594 -18.25 -27.48 -12.88
N GLU A 595 -19.14 -26.85 -13.65
CA GLU A 595 -19.44 -27.22 -15.03
C GLU A 595 -18.19 -27.12 -15.93
N ILE A 596 -17.47 -26.00 -15.86
CA ILE A 596 -16.23 -25.79 -16.62
C ILE A 596 -15.11 -26.75 -16.17
N ASN A 597 -14.99 -27.02 -14.88
CA ASN A 597 -14.02 -27.98 -14.37
C ASN A 597 -14.28 -29.41 -14.86
N ALA A 598 -15.55 -29.80 -14.97
CA ALA A 598 -15.93 -31.10 -15.52
C ALA A 598 -15.58 -31.22 -17.03
N GLU A 599 -15.85 -30.16 -17.80
CA GLU A 599 -15.49 -30.11 -19.22
C GLU A 599 -13.97 -30.11 -19.46
N LEU A 600 -13.19 -29.41 -18.63
CA LEU A 600 -11.73 -29.39 -18.75
C LEU A 600 -11.10 -30.75 -18.37
N LYS A 601 -11.64 -31.46 -17.39
CA LYS A 601 -11.19 -32.82 -17.03
C LYS A 601 -11.47 -33.84 -18.12
N ILE A 602 -12.58 -33.72 -18.84
CA ILE A 602 -12.88 -34.57 -19.99
C ILE A 602 -11.86 -34.35 -21.10
N ASN A 603 -11.50 -33.09 -21.39
CA ASN A 603 -10.51 -32.76 -22.40
C ASN A 603 -9.07 -33.19 -22.02
N GLU A 604 -8.69 -33.13 -20.76
CA GLU A 604 -7.39 -33.64 -20.28
C GLU A 604 -7.31 -35.16 -20.44
N ASN A 605 -8.36 -35.89 -20.09
CA ASN A 605 -8.43 -37.34 -20.28
C ASN A 605 -8.42 -37.77 -21.77
N GLU A 606 -9.03 -36.99 -22.65
CA GLU A 606 -8.95 -37.23 -24.10
C GLU A 606 -7.53 -36.96 -24.64
N HIS A 607 -6.83 -35.97 -24.13
CA HIS A 607 -5.44 -35.69 -24.51
C HIS A 607 -4.45 -36.73 -23.96
N GLU A 608 -4.66 -37.27 -22.75
CA GLU A 608 -3.88 -38.39 -22.21
C GLU A 608 -4.11 -39.67 -23.01
N MET A 609 -5.35 -40.00 -23.36
CA MET A 609 -5.64 -41.15 -24.19
C MET A 609 -5.04 -41.06 -25.62
N LEU A 610 -4.98 -39.87 -26.20
CA LEU A 610 -4.32 -39.62 -27.50
C LEU A 610 -2.80 -39.56 -27.39
N GLY A 611 -2.23 -39.29 -26.19
CA GLY A 611 -0.82 -39.35 -25.88
C GLY A 611 -0.30 -40.76 -25.79
N ASP A 612 -1.03 -41.64 -25.11
CA ASP A 612 -0.69 -43.08 -24.93
C ASP A 612 -0.76 -43.86 -26.25
N GLU A 613 -1.68 -43.54 -27.15
CA GLU A 613 -1.72 -44.15 -28.49
C GLU A 613 -0.54 -43.76 -29.39
N LYS A 614 0.15 -42.67 -29.13
CA LYS A 614 1.36 -42.26 -29.87
C LYS A 614 2.66 -42.87 -29.31
N GLU A 615 2.74 -43.20 -28.04
CA GLU A 615 3.89 -43.88 -27.44
C GLU A 615 3.87 -45.39 -27.75
N GLU A 616 2.73 -46.05 -27.84
CA GLU A 616 2.67 -47.48 -28.22
C GLU A 616 3.04 -47.78 -29.69
N LYS A 617 3.16 -46.80 -30.57
CA LYS A 617 3.54 -47.02 -32.00
C LYS A 617 5.02 -46.82 -32.30
N GLN A 618 5.86 -46.45 -31.31
CA GLN A 618 7.30 -46.29 -31.55
C GLN A 618 8.21 -47.41 -31.02
N ASP A 619 7.68 -48.40 -30.29
CA ASP A 619 8.48 -49.51 -29.75
C ASP A 619 8.21 -50.86 -30.44
N LYS A 620 8.45 -50.95 -31.76
CA LYS A 620 8.60 -52.20 -32.47
C LYS A 620 9.72 -52.10 -33.51
N PHE A 621 10.97 -52.16 -33.06
CA PHE A 621 12.09 -52.67 -33.85
C PHE A 621 12.74 -53.84 -33.12
N PRO A 622 12.96 -55.00 -33.79
CA PRO A 622 13.46 -56.20 -33.15
C PRO A 622 14.98 -56.12 -32.96
N ASP A 623 15.41 -56.29 -31.74
CA ASP A 623 16.81 -56.50 -31.39
C ASP A 623 17.28 -57.89 -31.82
N LYS A 624 18.18 -57.94 -32.76
CA LYS A 624 19.00 -59.12 -33.10
C LYS A 624 20.40 -58.80 -32.62
N ASN A 625 20.78 -59.45 -31.52
CA ASN A 625 22.09 -60.06 -31.32
C ASN A 625 22.44 -60.15 -29.82
N SER A 626 22.17 -61.33 -29.26
CA SER A 626 22.99 -61.87 -28.18
C SER A 626 24.24 -62.51 -28.76
N PRO A 627 25.38 -62.47 -28.07
CA PRO A 627 26.07 -63.73 -27.82
C PRO A 627 26.37 -63.94 -26.34
N GLU A 628 26.31 -65.25 -26.05
CA GLU A 628 26.66 -65.89 -24.82
C GLU A 628 28.12 -65.72 -24.38
N ARG A 629 28.32 -65.86 -23.05
CA ARG A 629 29.44 -66.47 -22.31
C ARG A 629 30.84 -65.79 -22.34
N CYS A 630 31.34 -65.31 -21.25
CA CYS A 630 32.09 -66.08 -20.22
C CYS A 630 32.06 -65.30 -18.90
#